data_ecca47506f2a87f19b71c23a9c7f45f4
#
_entry.id   ecca47506f2a87f19b71c23a9c7f45f4
#
_cell.length_a   1.000
_cell.length_b   1.000
_cell.length_c   1.000
_cell.angle_alpha   90.00
_cell.angle_beta   90.00
_cell.angle_gamma   90.00
#
_symmetry.space_group_name_H-M   'P 1'
#
loop_
_entity.id
_entity.type
_entity.pdbx_description
1 polymer ?
#
loop_
_entity_poly.entity_id
_entity_poly.type
_entity_poly.pdbx_seq_one_letter_code
_entity_poly.pdbx_strand_id
1 'polypeptide(L)'
;MTGTVLILGATGRFGRNAAIAFREAGWTVHCFDRKTQDLKRSVEGVDVVVNAWNPAYPDWARQVPELHRDVINAAADHGATVILPGNVYVFGAQTPGPWSGATPHAAQNPLGRIRVEMEEAYRKSSVRTILLRAGDFIDTCVSGNWFDQVMIKPLARGKMVYPGRPDIPHAWAYLPDLTRAAVALADIRQDLPRFCEVPYAGFTLTGRDIAQSLSRVTGAEIAVSPMKWWPIQALRPFWKLAPHLVEMRYLWDLPHSLDGAFFDELIPGFQTTDLDAAMASAIPKTAKQKATLVRTARA
;
A
#
# COMPACT_ATOMS: atom_id res chain seq x y z
N MET A 1 -12.72 -1.59 -22.35
CA MET A 1 -11.98 -0.80 -23.36
C MET A 1 -10.60 -0.51 -22.81
N THR A 2 -9.55 -0.92 -23.48
CA THR A 2 -8.17 -0.61 -23.10
C THR A 2 -7.86 0.85 -23.43
N GLY A 3 -7.31 1.59 -22.47
CA GLY A 3 -6.96 2.99 -22.59
C GLY A 3 -5.45 3.22 -22.42
N THR A 4 -5.09 4.47 -22.24
CA THR A 4 -3.72 4.90 -21.95
C THR A 4 -3.59 5.30 -20.50
N VAL A 5 -2.59 4.75 -19.79
CA VAL A 5 -2.31 5.06 -18.38
C VAL A 5 -0.92 5.66 -18.22
N LEU A 6 -0.82 6.74 -17.44
CA LEU A 6 0.43 7.33 -17.00
C LEU A 6 0.70 6.94 -15.56
N ILE A 7 1.84 6.29 -15.29
CA ILE A 7 2.23 5.87 -13.95
C ILE A 7 3.27 6.85 -13.39
N LEU A 8 2.89 7.61 -12.38
CA LEU A 8 3.80 8.45 -11.61
C LEU A 8 4.41 7.61 -10.49
N GLY A 9 5.73 7.58 -10.38
CA GLY A 9 6.43 6.75 -9.40
C GLY A 9 6.49 5.26 -9.77
N ALA A 10 6.66 4.94 -11.05
CA ALA A 10 6.72 3.59 -11.61
C ALA A 10 7.83 2.69 -11.02
N THR A 11 8.86 3.27 -10.40
CA THR A 11 9.92 2.53 -9.70
C THR A 11 9.57 2.20 -8.24
N GLY A 12 8.51 2.80 -7.72
CA GLY A 12 8.00 2.54 -6.36
C GLY A 12 7.20 1.24 -6.26
N ARG A 13 6.83 0.87 -5.03
CA ARG A 13 6.11 -0.38 -4.71
C ARG A 13 4.82 -0.52 -5.49
N PHE A 14 3.90 0.42 -5.31
CA PHE A 14 2.61 0.41 -5.98
C PHE A 14 2.77 0.67 -7.49
N GLY A 15 3.52 1.70 -7.88
CA GLY A 15 3.67 2.08 -9.30
C GLY A 15 4.26 0.99 -10.18
N ARG A 16 5.25 0.23 -9.69
CA ARG A 16 5.81 -0.90 -10.41
C ARG A 16 4.78 -2.01 -10.63
N ASN A 17 4.06 -2.42 -9.59
CA ASN A 17 3.01 -3.42 -9.70
C ASN A 17 1.85 -2.92 -10.58
N ALA A 18 1.48 -1.64 -10.48
CA ALA A 18 0.49 -1.03 -11.36
C ALA A 18 0.91 -1.08 -12.83
N ALA A 19 2.17 -0.73 -13.13
CA ALA A 19 2.67 -0.79 -14.50
C ALA A 19 2.62 -2.21 -15.09
N ILE A 20 2.83 -3.25 -14.26
CA ILE A 20 2.69 -4.65 -14.67
C ILE A 20 1.21 -4.96 -14.91
N ALA A 21 0.34 -4.73 -13.94
CA ALA A 21 -1.07 -5.06 -14.01
C ALA A 21 -1.79 -4.39 -15.19
N PHE A 22 -1.53 -3.10 -15.45
CA PHE A 22 -2.11 -2.39 -16.59
C PHE A 22 -1.61 -2.92 -17.92
N ARG A 23 -0.31 -3.31 -18.06
CA ARG A 23 0.20 -3.95 -19.28
C ARG A 23 -0.44 -5.32 -19.51
N GLU A 24 -0.56 -6.15 -18.48
CA GLU A 24 -1.20 -7.48 -18.56
C GLU A 24 -2.67 -7.36 -18.95
N ALA A 25 -3.35 -6.29 -18.56
CA ALA A 25 -4.71 -5.98 -18.96
C ALA A 25 -4.82 -5.33 -20.36
N GLY A 26 -3.72 -5.16 -21.09
CA GLY A 26 -3.70 -4.63 -22.44
C GLY A 26 -3.77 -3.10 -22.56
N TRP A 27 -3.54 -2.35 -21.46
CA TRP A 27 -3.46 -0.90 -21.48
C TRP A 27 -2.13 -0.42 -22.07
N THR A 28 -2.16 0.73 -22.77
CA THR A 28 -0.93 1.44 -23.14
C THR A 28 -0.36 2.12 -21.89
N VAL A 29 0.84 1.70 -21.44
CA VAL A 29 1.43 2.15 -20.19
C VAL A 29 2.62 3.07 -20.44
N HIS A 30 2.51 4.31 -19.97
CA HIS A 30 3.60 5.28 -19.91
C HIS A 30 4.10 5.38 -18.45
N CYS A 31 5.42 5.33 -18.27
CA CYS A 31 6.06 5.53 -16.97
C CYS A 31 6.69 6.92 -16.92
N PHE A 32 6.22 7.78 -16.05
CA PHE A 32 6.69 9.16 -15.94
C PHE A 32 8.06 9.25 -15.26
N ASP A 33 8.99 9.93 -15.91
CA ASP A 33 10.28 10.33 -15.33
C ASP A 33 10.31 11.84 -15.06
N ARG A 34 10.16 12.22 -13.79
CA ARG A 34 10.17 13.63 -13.33
C ARG A 34 11.48 14.39 -13.61
N LYS A 35 12.57 13.70 -13.98
CA LYS A 35 13.85 14.34 -14.27
C LYS A 35 13.93 14.86 -15.71
N THR A 36 13.18 14.23 -16.60
CA THR A 36 13.30 14.47 -18.06
C THR A 36 12.00 14.89 -18.71
N GLN A 37 10.86 14.73 -18.02
CA GLN A 37 9.53 14.97 -18.59
C GLN A 37 8.78 16.06 -17.84
N ASP A 38 7.97 16.81 -18.57
CA ASP A 38 6.98 17.75 -18.06
C ASP A 38 5.67 17.02 -17.76
N LEU A 39 5.13 17.19 -16.55
CA LEU A 39 3.94 16.46 -16.10
C LEU A 39 2.71 16.85 -16.96
N LYS A 40 2.48 18.14 -17.21
CA LYS A 40 1.31 18.61 -17.92
C LYS A 40 1.26 18.05 -19.35
N ARG A 41 2.39 18.05 -20.05
CA ARG A 41 2.51 17.44 -21.40
C ARG A 41 2.36 15.92 -21.36
N SER A 42 2.83 15.27 -20.29
CA SER A 42 2.77 13.81 -20.18
C SER A 42 1.37 13.27 -19.90
N VAL A 43 0.45 14.11 -19.41
CA VAL A 43 -0.97 13.77 -19.19
C VAL A 43 -1.82 13.99 -20.44
N GLU A 44 -1.32 14.66 -21.47
CA GLU A 44 -2.05 14.89 -22.72
C GLU A 44 -2.39 13.54 -23.40
N GLY A 45 -3.68 13.33 -23.69
CA GLY A 45 -4.18 12.10 -24.30
C GLY A 45 -4.18 10.86 -23.41
N VAL A 46 -3.98 11.03 -22.10
CA VAL A 46 -4.00 9.96 -21.10
C VAL A 46 -5.39 9.82 -20.48
N ASP A 47 -5.90 8.58 -20.41
CA ASP A 47 -7.19 8.28 -19.79
C ASP A 47 -7.10 8.23 -18.27
N VAL A 48 -6.01 7.66 -17.76
CA VAL A 48 -5.81 7.40 -16.32
C VAL A 48 -4.40 7.81 -15.90
N VAL A 49 -4.31 8.54 -14.79
CA VAL A 49 -3.05 8.83 -14.09
C VAL A 49 -3.03 8.03 -12.79
N VAL A 50 -2.12 7.07 -12.68
CA VAL A 50 -1.86 6.39 -11.41
C VAL A 50 -0.83 7.21 -10.64
N ASN A 51 -1.27 7.92 -9.59
CA ASN A 51 -0.37 8.71 -8.77
C ASN A 51 0.20 7.88 -7.61
N ALA A 52 1.28 7.15 -7.88
CA ALA A 52 2.02 6.37 -6.90
C ALA A 52 3.21 7.13 -6.28
N TRP A 53 3.30 8.45 -6.47
CA TRP A 53 4.33 9.25 -5.81
C TRP A 53 4.13 9.26 -4.30
N ASN A 54 5.17 8.86 -3.60
CA ASN A 54 5.19 8.85 -2.15
C ASN A 54 6.60 9.19 -1.66
N PRO A 55 6.90 10.46 -1.37
CA PRO A 55 8.18 10.86 -0.81
C PRO A 55 8.48 10.16 0.52
N ALA A 56 9.71 10.25 1.02
CA ALA A 56 10.02 9.79 2.36
C ALA A 56 9.29 10.65 3.42
N TYR A 57 8.87 10.06 4.54
CA TYR A 57 8.09 10.75 5.59
C TYR A 57 8.63 12.12 6.01
N PRO A 58 9.96 12.31 6.20
CA PRO A 58 10.50 13.63 6.57
C PRO A 58 10.20 14.74 5.54
N ASP A 59 9.90 14.35 4.31
CA ASP A 59 9.62 15.29 3.22
C ASP A 59 8.12 15.52 2.98
N TRP A 60 7.23 14.77 3.65
CA TRP A 60 5.80 14.82 3.37
C TRP A 60 5.20 16.21 3.50
N ALA A 61 5.45 16.89 4.62
CA ALA A 61 4.90 18.22 4.86
C ALA A 61 5.28 19.24 3.77
N ARG A 62 6.47 19.09 3.18
CA ARG A 62 6.98 19.96 2.13
C ARG A 62 6.54 19.55 0.73
N GLN A 63 6.61 18.24 0.41
CA GLN A 63 6.44 17.77 -0.97
C GLN A 63 5.02 17.32 -1.31
N VAL A 64 4.29 16.70 -0.36
CA VAL A 64 2.98 16.12 -0.67
C VAL A 64 1.97 17.16 -1.18
N PRO A 65 1.79 18.34 -0.53
CA PRO A 65 0.81 19.32 -1.02
C PRO A 65 1.10 19.80 -2.44
N GLU A 66 2.36 20.06 -2.76
CA GLU A 66 2.77 20.56 -4.08
C GLU A 66 2.63 19.49 -5.15
N LEU A 67 3.19 18.29 -4.93
CA LEU A 67 3.12 17.18 -5.88
C LEU A 67 1.68 16.83 -6.25
N HIS A 68 0.79 16.77 -5.26
CA HIS A 68 -0.61 16.41 -5.52
C HIS A 68 -1.40 17.55 -6.17
N ARG A 69 -1.13 18.81 -5.83
CA ARG A 69 -1.71 19.95 -6.54
C ARG A 69 -1.34 19.94 -8.02
N ASP A 70 -0.08 19.66 -8.36
CA ASP A 70 0.38 19.62 -9.75
C ASP A 70 -0.29 18.47 -10.52
N VAL A 71 -0.49 17.32 -9.90
CA VAL A 71 -1.23 16.20 -10.51
C VAL A 71 -2.70 16.56 -10.71
N ILE A 72 -3.35 17.18 -9.72
CA ILE A 72 -4.74 17.65 -9.83
C ILE A 72 -4.89 18.60 -11.01
N ASN A 73 -4.01 19.60 -11.12
CA ASN A 73 -4.07 20.59 -12.19
C ASN A 73 -3.85 19.93 -13.56
N ALA A 74 -2.82 19.10 -13.71
CA ALA A 74 -2.53 18.43 -14.98
C ALA A 74 -3.67 17.48 -15.40
N ALA A 75 -4.25 16.72 -14.45
CA ALA A 75 -5.36 15.82 -14.75
C ALA A 75 -6.66 16.59 -15.09
N ALA A 76 -6.93 17.72 -14.40
CA ALA A 76 -8.09 18.57 -14.69
C ALA A 76 -8.03 19.16 -16.10
N ASP A 77 -6.87 19.66 -16.50
CA ASP A 77 -6.66 20.30 -17.82
C ASP A 77 -6.92 19.32 -19.00
N HIS A 78 -6.75 18.01 -18.77
CA HIS A 78 -6.85 16.98 -19.81
C HIS A 78 -7.99 15.99 -19.60
N GLY A 79 -8.79 16.14 -18.54
CA GLY A 79 -9.93 15.23 -18.23
C GLY A 79 -9.54 13.82 -17.83
N ALA A 80 -8.29 13.60 -17.42
CA ALA A 80 -7.81 12.30 -16.99
C ALA A 80 -8.37 11.90 -15.60
N THR A 81 -8.66 10.63 -15.41
CA THR A 81 -9.02 10.08 -14.09
C THR A 81 -7.77 9.79 -13.28
N VAL A 82 -7.72 10.24 -12.02
CA VAL A 82 -6.60 9.93 -11.12
C VAL A 82 -6.94 8.71 -10.26
N ILE A 83 -6.08 7.69 -10.27
CA ILE A 83 -6.10 6.61 -9.28
C ILE A 83 -5.04 6.92 -8.23
N LEU A 84 -5.49 7.04 -6.98
CA LEU A 84 -4.65 7.41 -5.84
C LEU A 84 -4.64 6.27 -4.81
N PRO A 85 -3.49 5.62 -4.55
CA PRO A 85 -3.41 4.67 -3.44
C PRO A 85 -3.54 5.41 -2.10
N GLY A 86 -4.64 5.11 -1.38
CA GLY A 86 -4.90 5.60 -0.04
C GLY A 86 -4.29 4.68 1.02
N ASN A 87 -3.89 5.23 2.16
CA ASN A 87 -3.50 4.47 3.33
C ASN A 87 -4.50 4.63 4.48
N VAL A 88 -4.28 3.93 5.58
CA VAL A 88 -5.16 3.95 6.76
C VAL A 88 -4.84 5.06 7.77
N TYR A 89 -3.87 5.92 7.49
CA TYR A 89 -3.40 6.96 8.43
C TYR A 89 -4.45 8.03 8.73
N VAL A 90 -5.37 8.23 7.80
CA VAL A 90 -6.45 9.23 7.89
C VAL A 90 -7.44 8.96 9.04
N PHE A 91 -7.59 7.71 9.47
CA PHE A 91 -8.55 7.34 10.51
C PHE A 91 -8.10 7.73 11.91
N GLY A 92 -6.77 7.72 12.17
CA GLY A 92 -6.22 8.06 13.49
C GLY A 92 -6.40 6.95 14.53
N ALA A 93 -5.86 7.18 15.73
CA ALA A 93 -5.77 6.17 16.78
C ALA A 93 -7.09 5.94 17.56
N GLN A 94 -8.07 6.84 17.43
CA GLN A 94 -9.32 6.81 18.22
C GLN A 94 -10.53 6.28 17.41
N THR A 95 -10.36 5.99 16.14
CA THR A 95 -11.44 5.53 15.26
C THR A 95 -11.41 4.01 15.17
N PRO A 96 -12.43 3.30 15.68
CA PRO A 96 -12.47 1.84 15.59
C PRO A 96 -12.73 1.38 14.14
N GLY A 97 -12.16 0.22 13.78
CA GLY A 97 -12.51 -0.50 12.54
C GLY A 97 -13.75 -1.39 12.70
N PRO A 98 -14.25 -2.01 11.60
CA PRO A 98 -13.71 -1.94 10.24
C PRO A 98 -13.86 -0.56 9.62
N TRP A 99 -12.87 -0.12 8.84
CA TRP A 99 -12.90 1.18 8.18
C TRP A 99 -13.48 1.08 6.77
N SER A 100 -14.46 1.93 6.49
CA SER A 100 -15.14 2.06 5.21
C SER A 100 -14.95 3.46 4.61
N GLY A 101 -15.44 3.70 3.40
CA GLY A 101 -15.48 5.04 2.79
C GLY A 101 -16.36 6.05 3.55
N ALA A 102 -17.23 5.58 4.46
CA ALA A 102 -18.05 6.43 5.34
C ALA A 102 -17.39 6.72 6.70
N THR A 103 -16.26 6.06 7.01
CA THR A 103 -15.56 6.25 8.28
C THR A 103 -14.89 7.62 8.33
N PRO A 104 -15.12 8.44 9.39
CA PRO A 104 -14.54 9.77 9.48
C PRO A 104 -13.00 9.77 9.46
N HIS A 105 -12.42 10.70 8.71
CA HIS A 105 -10.98 10.96 8.72
C HIS A 105 -10.61 11.79 9.95
N ALA A 106 -10.28 11.14 11.07
CA ALA A 106 -10.12 11.76 12.39
C ALA A 106 -8.66 11.83 12.89
N ALA A 107 -7.68 11.63 12.00
CA ALA A 107 -6.28 11.65 12.37
C ALA A 107 -5.84 13.01 12.95
N GLN A 108 -5.18 12.97 14.11
CA GLN A 108 -4.64 14.15 14.79
C GLN A 108 -3.10 14.25 14.67
N ASN A 109 -2.44 13.16 14.37
CA ASN A 109 -1.00 13.09 14.20
C ASN A 109 -0.57 13.75 12.87
N PRO A 110 0.65 14.31 12.79
CA PRO A 110 1.12 15.06 11.61
C PRO A 110 1.02 14.32 10.29
N LEU A 111 1.49 13.07 10.18
CA LEU A 111 1.43 12.29 8.94
C LEU A 111 -0.02 11.98 8.54
N GLY A 112 -0.87 11.66 9.51
CA GLY A 112 -2.29 11.42 9.25
C GLY A 112 -2.99 12.67 8.70
N ARG A 113 -2.75 13.85 9.30
CA ARG A 113 -3.34 15.12 8.84
C ARG A 113 -2.90 15.48 7.42
N ILE A 114 -1.61 15.30 7.10
CA ILE A 114 -1.13 15.54 5.72
C ILE A 114 -1.92 14.69 4.71
N ARG A 115 -2.21 13.42 5.05
CA ARG A 115 -3.02 12.56 4.17
C ARG A 115 -4.47 13.00 4.11
N VAL A 116 -5.08 13.40 5.22
CA VAL A 116 -6.44 13.95 5.24
C VAL A 116 -6.54 15.18 4.33
N GLU A 117 -5.63 16.14 4.47
CA GLU A 117 -5.58 17.36 3.67
C GLU A 117 -5.36 17.07 2.17
N MET A 118 -4.47 16.13 1.87
CA MET A 118 -4.21 15.68 0.50
C MET A 118 -5.46 15.05 -0.14
N GLU A 119 -6.12 14.11 0.54
CA GLU A 119 -7.32 13.44 0.03
C GLU A 119 -8.48 14.42 -0.13
N GLU A 120 -8.62 15.39 0.79
CA GLU A 120 -9.62 16.45 0.72
C GLU A 120 -9.37 17.41 -0.46
N ALA A 121 -8.11 17.65 -0.85
CA ALA A 121 -7.79 18.43 -2.04
C ALA A 121 -8.33 17.77 -3.32
N TYR A 122 -8.20 16.43 -3.46
CA TYR A 122 -8.82 15.69 -4.56
C TYR A 122 -10.35 15.72 -4.49
N ARG A 123 -10.93 15.54 -3.31
CA ARG A 123 -12.39 15.58 -3.11
C ARG A 123 -13.01 16.91 -3.55
N LYS A 124 -12.33 18.03 -3.26
CA LYS A 124 -12.76 19.39 -3.64
C LYS A 124 -12.46 19.75 -5.08
N SER A 125 -11.56 19.06 -5.74
CA SER A 125 -11.16 19.35 -7.12
C SER A 125 -12.24 18.92 -8.13
N SER A 126 -12.10 19.38 -9.38
CA SER A 126 -12.93 18.92 -10.50
C SER A 126 -12.50 17.57 -11.07
N VAL A 127 -11.33 17.06 -10.66
CA VAL A 127 -10.74 15.84 -11.19
C VAL A 127 -11.50 14.61 -10.75
N ARG A 128 -11.81 13.73 -11.69
CA ARG A 128 -12.31 12.39 -11.37
C ARG A 128 -11.22 11.61 -10.64
N THR A 129 -11.51 11.15 -9.43
CA THR A 129 -10.53 10.49 -8.57
C THR A 129 -11.07 9.18 -8.01
N ILE A 130 -10.31 8.12 -8.15
CA ILE A 130 -10.52 6.83 -7.49
C ILE A 130 -9.47 6.72 -6.38
N LEU A 131 -9.89 6.84 -5.14
CA LEU A 131 -9.05 6.65 -3.97
C LEU A 131 -9.12 5.17 -3.54
N LEU A 132 -8.16 4.37 -3.97
CA LEU A 132 -8.09 2.95 -3.63
C LEU A 132 -7.33 2.79 -2.30
N ARG A 133 -8.10 2.59 -1.21
CA ARG A 133 -7.55 2.52 0.13
C ARG A 133 -7.11 1.12 0.49
N ALA A 134 -5.92 0.99 1.04
CA ALA A 134 -5.32 -0.29 1.40
C ALA A 134 -4.59 -0.24 2.74
N GLY A 135 -4.43 -1.41 3.36
CA GLY A 135 -3.55 -1.63 4.50
C GLY A 135 -2.08 -1.68 4.13
N ASP A 136 -1.24 -2.22 5.02
CA ASP A 136 0.19 -2.41 4.75
C ASP A 136 0.44 -3.40 3.61
N PHE A 137 1.56 -3.25 2.92
CA PHE A 137 1.82 -3.98 1.68
C PHE A 137 2.60 -5.27 1.90
N ILE A 138 2.15 -6.32 1.20
CA ILE A 138 2.89 -7.53 0.89
C ILE A 138 3.26 -7.48 -0.59
N ASP A 139 4.55 -7.57 -0.92
CA ASP A 139 5.06 -7.42 -2.29
C ASP A 139 5.83 -8.67 -2.75
N THR A 140 5.88 -8.92 -4.03
CA THR A 140 6.59 -10.04 -4.65
C THR A 140 8.11 -9.86 -4.68
N CYS A 141 8.60 -8.67 -4.38
CA CYS A 141 10.03 -8.41 -4.26
C CYS A 141 10.34 -7.47 -3.08
N VAL A 142 11.60 -7.40 -2.71
CA VAL A 142 12.07 -6.46 -1.69
C VAL A 142 11.85 -5.03 -2.17
N SER A 143 10.94 -4.33 -1.53
CA SER A 143 10.49 -2.98 -1.91
C SER A 143 10.62 -1.95 -0.79
N GLY A 144 11.14 -2.35 0.37
CA GLY A 144 11.38 -1.47 1.50
C GLY A 144 10.14 -1.26 2.38
N ASN A 145 9.16 -2.17 2.35
CA ASN A 145 7.99 -2.14 3.23
C ASN A 145 8.27 -2.84 4.59
N TRP A 146 7.33 -2.77 5.54
CA TRP A 146 7.46 -3.40 6.85
C TRP A 146 7.63 -4.91 6.75
N PHE A 147 6.91 -5.56 5.84
CA PHE A 147 6.96 -7.00 5.66
C PHE A 147 8.38 -7.46 5.28
N ASP A 148 8.98 -6.88 4.23
CA ASP A 148 10.30 -7.28 3.73
C ASP A 148 11.48 -6.76 4.57
N GLN A 149 11.41 -5.51 5.07
CA GLN A 149 12.55 -4.87 5.74
C GLN A 149 12.67 -5.26 7.22
N VAL A 150 11.57 -5.64 7.86
CA VAL A 150 11.53 -5.91 9.29
C VAL A 150 11.07 -7.33 9.56
N MET A 151 9.85 -7.68 9.08
CA MET A 151 9.17 -8.88 9.55
C MET A 151 9.86 -10.16 9.11
N ILE A 152 10.14 -10.32 7.81
CA ILE A 152 10.73 -11.55 7.26
C ILE A 152 12.26 -11.53 7.17
N LYS A 153 12.92 -10.44 7.56
CA LYS A 153 14.38 -10.35 7.52
C LYS A 153 15.11 -11.51 8.24
N PRO A 154 14.65 -11.97 9.43
CA PRO A 154 15.26 -13.11 10.10
C PRO A 154 14.65 -14.48 9.72
N LEU A 155 13.84 -14.56 8.66
CA LEU A 155 13.10 -15.76 8.27
C LEU A 155 14.01 -17.00 8.09
N ALA A 156 15.20 -16.81 7.53
CA ALA A 156 16.20 -17.88 7.37
C ALA A 156 16.67 -18.51 8.71
N ARG A 157 16.34 -17.88 9.85
CA ARG A 157 16.64 -18.38 11.20
C ARG A 157 15.40 -18.97 11.90
N GLY A 158 14.30 -19.22 11.16
CA GLY A 158 13.02 -19.68 11.72
C GLY A 158 12.32 -18.63 12.58
N LYS A 159 12.49 -17.34 12.29
CA LYS A 159 11.91 -16.24 13.07
C LYS A 159 11.27 -15.19 12.19
N MET A 160 10.19 -14.60 12.71
CA MET A 160 9.58 -13.36 12.21
C MET A 160 9.61 -12.31 13.32
N VAL A 161 9.96 -11.06 12.97
CA VAL A 161 9.86 -9.92 13.90
C VAL A 161 8.56 -9.19 13.64
N TYR A 162 7.73 -8.98 14.66
CA TYR A 162 6.46 -8.26 14.52
C TYR A 162 6.51 -6.91 15.24
N PRO A 163 6.07 -5.80 14.59
CA PRO A 163 6.26 -4.45 15.14
C PRO A 163 5.38 -4.11 16.33
N GLY A 164 4.26 -4.81 16.54
CA GLY A 164 3.32 -4.57 17.63
C GLY A 164 2.82 -5.85 18.25
N ARG A 165 1.54 -5.86 18.64
CA ARG A 165 0.86 -7.00 19.21
C ARG A 165 0.56 -8.05 18.15
N PRO A 166 1.11 -9.28 18.26
CA PRO A 166 0.95 -10.29 17.22
C PRO A 166 -0.41 -11.01 17.25
N ASP A 167 -1.29 -10.66 18.17
CA ASP A 167 -2.59 -11.28 18.43
C ASP A 167 -3.79 -10.41 18.00
N ILE A 168 -3.55 -9.22 17.46
CA ILE A 168 -4.60 -8.34 17.00
C ILE A 168 -4.65 -8.27 15.45
N PRO A 169 -5.85 -8.07 14.87
CA PRO A 169 -5.99 -7.94 13.42
C PRO A 169 -5.36 -6.66 12.88
N HIS A 170 -4.73 -6.78 11.73
CA HIS A 170 -4.11 -5.70 10.98
C HIS A 170 -4.45 -5.86 9.48
N ALA A 171 -4.76 -4.76 8.81
CA ALA A 171 -5.09 -4.75 7.40
C ALA A 171 -3.85 -4.84 6.51
N TRP A 172 -3.86 -5.78 5.56
CA TRP A 172 -2.78 -6.03 4.60
C TRP A 172 -3.30 -6.05 3.17
N ALA A 173 -2.51 -5.57 2.24
CA ALA A 173 -2.81 -5.65 0.82
C ALA A 173 -1.66 -6.33 0.06
N TYR A 174 -1.97 -7.40 -0.65
CA TYR A 174 -1.05 -8.01 -1.60
C TYR A 174 -1.01 -7.15 -2.87
N LEU A 175 0.15 -6.57 -3.17
CA LEU A 175 0.29 -5.55 -4.22
C LEU A 175 -0.15 -6.00 -5.62
N PRO A 176 0.12 -7.23 -6.08
CA PRO A 176 -0.41 -7.69 -7.38
C PRO A 176 -1.94 -7.65 -7.43
N ASP A 177 -2.65 -8.07 -6.38
CA ASP A 177 -4.11 -8.03 -6.33
C ASP A 177 -4.62 -6.60 -6.25
N LEU A 178 -4.02 -5.77 -5.39
CA LEU A 178 -4.39 -4.36 -5.24
C LEU A 178 -4.25 -3.60 -6.57
N THR A 179 -3.23 -3.91 -7.35
CA THR A 179 -3.04 -3.24 -8.65
C THR A 179 -3.93 -3.80 -9.75
N ARG A 180 -4.32 -5.10 -9.69
CA ARG A 180 -5.41 -5.64 -10.53
C ARG A 180 -6.75 -4.98 -10.18
N ALA A 181 -7.02 -4.73 -8.89
CA ALA A 181 -8.18 -3.97 -8.45
C ALA A 181 -8.17 -2.54 -9.00
N ALA A 182 -7.00 -1.88 -9.04
CA ALA A 182 -6.87 -0.56 -9.66
C ALA A 182 -7.20 -0.58 -11.16
N VAL A 183 -6.78 -1.63 -11.89
CA VAL A 183 -7.16 -1.82 -13.30
C VAL A 183 -8.66 -2.00 -13.46
N ALA A 184 -9.28 -2.89 -12.68
CA ALA A 184 -10.72 -3.13 -12.75
C ALA A 184 -11.54 -1.86 -12.48
N LEU A 185 -11.13 -1.06 -11.50
CA LEU A 185 -11.75 0.24 -11.22
C LEU A 185 -11.49 1.27 -12.35
N ALA A 186 -10.33 1.21 -13.00
CA ALA A 186 -10.04 2.05 -14.17
C ALA A 186 -10.99 1.74 -15.34
N ASP A 187 -11.34 0.47 -15.54
CA ASP A 187 -12.23 0.04 -16.63
C ASP A 187 -13.65 0.59 -16.47
N ILE A 188 -14.13 0.73 -15.23
CA ILE A 188 -15.47 1.27 -14.90
C ILE A 188 -15.44 2.75 -14.46
N ARG A 189 -14.33 3.45 -14.63
CA ARG A 189 -14.10 4.81 -14.09
C ARG A 189 -15.17 5.83 -14.44
N GLN A 190 -15.83 5.68 -15.59
CA GLN A 190 -16.85 6.62 -16.03
C GLN A 190 -18.19 6.43 -15.30
N ASP A 191 -18.43 5.25 -14.76
CA ASP A 191 -19.66 4.90 -14.02
C ASP A 191 -19.55 5.27 -12.54
N LEU A 192 -18.32 5.57 -12.06
CA LEU A 192 -18.07 5.92 -10.67
C LEU A 192 -18.37 7.41 -10.40
N PRO A 193 -18.70 7.79 -9.15
CA PRO A 193 -18.75 9.17 -8.72
C PRO A 193 -17.43 9.91 -9.01
N ARG A 194 -17.51 11.24 -9.20
CA ARG A 194 -16.31 12.05 -9.48
C ARG A 194 -15.17 11.84 -8.47
N PHE A 195 -15.49 11.74 -7.19
CA PHE A 195 -14.59 11.26 -6.15
C PHE A 195 -15.16 9.99 -5.56
N CYS A 196 -14.44 8.89 -5.74
CA CYS A 196 -14.84 7.58 -5.29
C CYS A 196 -13.76 7.00 -4.36
N GLU A 197 -14.06 6.90 -3.07
CA GLU A 197 -13.20 6.22 -2.11
C GLU A 197 -13.59 4.75 -2.02
N VAL A 198 -12.65 3.88 -2.36
CA VAL A 198 -12.87 2.43 -2.44
C VAL A 198 -11.91 1.73 -1.48
N PRO A 199 -12.37 1.33 -0.29
CA PRO A 199 -11.59 0.47 0.58
C PRO A 199 -11.43 -0.92 -0.03
N TYR A 200 -10.18 -1.39 -0.09
CA TYR A 200 -9.83 -2.74 -0.52
C TYR A 200 -9.49 -3.58 0.71
N ALA A 201 -10.34 -4.55 1.05
CA ALA A 201 -10.19 -5.35 2.27
C ALA A 201 -8.85 -6.09 2.31
N GLY A 202 -8.43 -6.67 1.19
CA GLY A 202 -7.21 -7.49 1.13
C GLY A 202 -7.23 -8.61 2.15
N PHE A 203 -6.20 -8.70 2.97
CA PHE A 203 -6.15 -9.61 4.10
C PHE A 203 -6.31 -8.87 5.42
N THR A 204 -7.07 -9.44 6.35
CA THR A 204 -7.07 -9.03 7.75
C THR A 204 -6.36 -10.13 8.55
N LEU A 205 -5.12 -9.88 8.96
CA LEU A 205 -4.26 -10.89 9.57
C LEU A 205 -3.66 -10.41 10.89
N THR A 206 -3.58 -11.32 11.84
CA THR A 206 -2.72 -11.15 13.01
C THR A 206 -1.27 -11.49 12.65
N GLY A 207 -0.31 -11.07 13.47
CA GLY A 207 1.08 -11.50 13.32
C GLY A 207 1.24 -13.02 13.43
N ARG A 208 0.33 -13.69 14.19
CA ARG A 208 0.31 -15.16 14.30
C ARG A 208 -0.15 -15.84 13.01
N ASP A 209 -1.16 -15.28 12.32
CA ASP A 209 -1.65 -15.82 11.05
C ASP A 209 -0.55 -15.74 9.97
N ILE A 210 0.17 -14.62 9.92
CA ILE A 210 1.31 -14.45 9.02
C ILE A 210 2.40 -15.49 9.31
N ALA A 211 2.78 -15.65 10.59
CA ALA A 211 3.81 -16.63 10.97
C ALA A 211 3.38 -18.07 10.66
N GLN A 212 2.10 -18.40 10.84
CA GLN A 212 1.56 -19.71 10.53
C GLN A 212 1.57 -19.99 9.02
N SER A 213 1.16 -19.01 8.19
CA SER A 213 1.26 -19.11 6.74
C SER A 213 2.72 -19.26 6.27
N LEU A 214 3.63 -18.43 6.82
CA LEU A 214 5.06 -18.56 6.56
C LEU A 214 5.59 -19.95 6.95
N SER A 215 5.10 -20.53 8.05
CA SER A 215 5.49 -21.89 8.46
C SER A 215 5.04 -22.94 7.45
N ARG A 216 3.79 -22.86 6.95
CA ARG A 216 3.30 -23.76 5.89
C ARG A 216 4.13 -23.64 4.62
N VAL A 217 4.38 -22.41 4.17
CA VAL A 217 5.09 -22.13 2.91
C VAL A 217 6.56 -22.53 2.95
N THR A 218 7.22 -22.37 4.10
CA THR A 218 8.63 -22.73 4.26
C THR A 218 8.86 -24.18 4.70
N GLY A 219 7.81 -24.83 5.21
CA GLY A 219 7.90 -26.15 5.83
C GLY A 219 8.68 -26.17 7.13
N ALA A 220 8.90 -25.01 7.78
CA ALA A 220 9.63 -24.86 9.03
C ALA A 220 8.82 -24.03 10.01
N GLU A 221 8.88 -24.33 11.32
CA GLU A 221 8.25 -23.51 12.35
C GLU A 221 8.86 -22.11 12.38
N ILE A 222 8.00 -21.08 12.32
CA ILE A 222 8.40 -19.68 12.37
C ILE A 222 7.92 -19.06 13.67
N ALA A 223 8.87 -18.80 14.57
CA ALA A 223 8.61 -18.15 15.86
C ALA A 223 8.43 -16.64 15.68
N VAL A 224 7.38 -16.08 16.31
CA VAL A 224 7.15 -14.62 16.33
C VAL A 224 7.97 -14.01 17.47
N SER A 225 8.74 -12.97 17.14
CA SER A 225 9.53 -12.19 18.10
C SER A 225 9.09 -10.72 18.07
N PRO A 226 8.94 -10.06 19.23
CA PRO A 226 8.57 -8.65 19.26
C PRO A 226 9.70 -7.77 18.72
N MET A 227 9.32 -6.72 17.99
CA MET A 227 10.25 -5.68 17.56
C MET A 227 10.65 -4.81 18.73
N LYS A 228 11.95 -4.54 18.85
CA LYS A 228 12.48 -3.61 19.86
C LYS A 228 12.41 -2.18 19.33
N TRP A 229 11.52 -1.36 19.85
CA TRP A 229 11.34 0.04 19.42
C TRP A 229 12.36 1.01 20.05
N TRP A 230 12.98 0.62 21.17
CA TRP A 230 13.91 1.51 21.88
C TRP A 230 15.10 2.02 21.03
N PRO A 231 15.68 1.23 20.08
CA PRO A 231 16.77 1.75 19.27
C PRO A 231 16.29 2.87 18.32
N ILE A 232 15.09 2.74 17.76
CA ILE A 232 14.49 3.77 16.90
C ILE A 232 14.20 5.03 17.72
N GLN A 233 13.70 4.88 18.96
CA GLN A 233 13.47 6.01 19.85
C GLN A 233 14.77 6.73 20.22
N ALA A 234 15.85 5.99 20.53
CA ALA A 234 17.17 6.57 20.84
C ALA A 234 17.79 7.30 19.64
N LEU A 235 17.50 6.84 18.41
CA LEU A 235 18.03 7.44 17.19
C LEU A 235 17.25 8.68 16.71
N ARG A 236 16.14 9.07 17.36
CA ARG A 236 15.32 10.22 16.94
C ARG A 236 16.10 11.51 16.67
N PRO A 237 17.12 11.91 17.48
CA PRO A 237 17.88 13.12 17.21
C PRO A 237 18.77 13.04 15.95
N PHE A 238 19.17 11.83 15.55
CA PHE A 238 20.16 11.60 14.50
C PHE A 238 19.59 11.03 13.20
N TRP A 239 18.44 10.37 13.27
CA TRP A 239 17.80 9.72 12.13
C TRP A 239 16.45 10.36 11.81
N LYS A 240 16.41 11.18 10.77
CA LYS A 240 15.22 11.96 10.37
C LYS A 240 13.93 11.13 10.20
N LEU A 241 14.04 9.85 9.85
CA LEU A 241 12.90 8.97 9.69
C LEU A 241 12.33 8.46 11.04
N ALA A 242 13.17 8.36 12.08
CA ALA A 242 12.79 7.74 13.35
C ALA A 242 11.59 8.40 14.05
N PRO A 243 11.44 9.74 14.13
CA PRO A 243 10.25 10.37 14.71
C PRO A 243 8.95 9.90 14.03
N HIS A 244 8.96 9.81 12.71
CA HIS A 244 7.79 9.42 11.92
C HIS A 244 7.41 7.95 12.07
N LEU A 245 8.41 7.06 12.20
CA LEU A 245 8.17 5.64 12.50
C LEU A 245 7.54 5.47 13.89
N VAL A 246 8.04 6.24 14.88
CA VAL A 246 7.48 6.24 16.26
C VAL A 246 6.07 6.83 16.27
N GLU A 247 5.81 7.89 15.49
CA GLU A 247 4.49 8.49 15.32
C GLU A 247 3.46 7.45 14.85
N MET A 248 3.82 6.65 13.85
CA MET A 248 2.90 5.67 13.24
C MET A 248 2.86 4.32 13.98
N ARG A 249 3.62 4.17 15.05
CA ARG A 249 3.67 2.92 15.81
C ARG A 249 2.30 2.46 16.32
N TYR A 250 1.40 3.39 16.64
CA TYR A 250 0.07 3.06 17.19
C TYR A 250 -0.72 2.09 16.30
N LEU A 251 -0.54 2.13 14.97
CA LEU A 251 -1.22 1.23 14.04
C LEU A 251 -0.90 -0.25 14.30
N TRP A 252 0.27 -0.54 14.84
CA TRP A 252 0.67 -1.90 15.19
C TRP A 252 0.04 -2.42 16.49
N ASP A 253 -0.53 -1.53 17.29
CA ASP A 253 -1.20 -1.83 18.55
C ASP A 253 -2.72 -1.57 18.48
N LEU A 254 -3.23 -1.07 17.33
CA LEU A 254 -4.64 -0.80 17.06
C LEU A 254 -5.25 -1.91 16.19
N PRO A 255 -6.25 -2.67 16.69
CA PRO A 255 -6.97 -3.64 15.86
C PRO A 255 -7.70 -2.93 14.72
N HIS A 256 -7.45 -3.35 13.48
CA HIS A 256 -8.13 -2.74 12.33
C HIS A 256 -8.23 -3.66 11.11
N SER A 257 -9.26 -3.40 10.32
CA SER A 257 -9.53 -3.99 9.01
C SER A 257 -10.17 -2.96 8.10
N LEU A 258 -10.21 -3.23 6.81
CA LEU A 258 -10.95 -2.45 5.84
C LEU A 258 -12.23 -3.20 5.43
N ASP A 259 -13.34 -2.47 5.32
CA ASP A 259 -14.60 -2.98 4.81
C ASP A 259 -14.56 -2.99 3.26
N GLY A 260 -14.50 -4.17 2.68
CA GLY A 260 -14.43 -4.36 1.22
C GLY A 260 -15.78 -4.43 0.52
N ALA A 261 -16.90 -4.36 1.24
CA ALA A 261 -18.22 -4.58 0.65
C ALA A 261 -18.50 -3.69 -0.58
N PHE A 262 -18.10 -2.42 -0.51
CA PHE A 262 -18.26 -1.50 -1.63
C PHE A 262 -17.38 -1.88 -2.84
N PHE A 263 -16.17 -2.36 -2.62
CA PHE A 263 -15.32 -2.87 -3.71
C PHE A 263 -15.95 -4.12 -4.35
N ASP A 264 -16.48 -5.06 -3.55
CA ASP A 264 -17.10 -6.30 -4.03
C ASP A 264 -18.39 -6.01 -4.82
N GLU A 265 -19.13 -4.96 -4.45
CA GLU A 265 -20.30 -4.48 -5.21
C GLU A 265 -19.88 -3.89 -6.58
N LEU A 266 -18.80 -3.09 -6.62
CA LEU A 266 -18.30 -2.47 -7.85
C LEU A 266 -17.68 -3.50 -8.81
N ILE A 267 -16.96 -4.50 -8.28
CA ILE A 267 -16.20 -5.49 -9.05
C ILE A 267 -16.59 -6.90 -8.60
N PRO A 268 -17.82 -7.34 -8.91
CA PRO A 268 -18.30 -8.65 -8.49
C PRO A 268 -17.45 -9.77 -9.09
N GLY A 269 -17.12 -10.75 -8.26
CA GLY A 269 -16.31 -11.90 -8.68
C GLY A 269 -14.81 -11.62 -8.84
N PHE A 270 -14.30 -10.52 -8.31
CA PHE A 270 -12.86 -10.25 -8.29
C PHE A 270 -12.10 -11.37 -7.57
N GLN A 271 -11.14 -11.96 -8.26
CA GLN A 271 -10.37 -13.10 -7.73
C GLN A 271 -9.16 -12.59 -6.95
N THR A 272 -9.11 -12.88 -5.67
CA THR A 272 -7.95 -12.62 -4.80
C THR A 272 -7.00 -13.80 -4.77
N THR A 273 -5.72 -13.53 -4.55
CA THR A 273 -4.70 -14.56 -4.36
C THR A 273 -4.86 -15.19 -2.97
N ASP A 274 -4.73 -16.51 -2.89
CA ASP A 274 -4.69 -17.22 -1.60
C ASP A 274 -3.53 -16.74 -0.72
N LEU A 275 -3.72 -16.75 0.60
CA LEU A 275 -2.71 -16.23 1.55
C LEU A 275 -1.37 -16.95 1.42
N ASP A 276 -1.37 -18.28 1.36
CA ASP A 276 -0.12 -19.04 1.30
C ASP A 276 0.59 -18.83 -0.05
N ALA A 277 -0.16 -18.67 -1.14
CA ALA A 277 0.38 -18.30 -2.44
C ALA A 277 0.99 -16.89 -2.44
N ALA A 278 0.31 -15.90 -1.83
CA ALA A 278 0.83 -14.56 -1.66
C ALA A 278 2.13 -14.56 -0.83
N MET A 279 2.14 -15.25 0.32
CA MET A 279 3.33 -15.40 1.16
C MET A 279 4.48 -16.11 0.42
N ALA A 280 4.18 -17.18 -0.33
CA ALA A 280 5.19 -17.90 -1.12
C ALA A 280 5.88 -17.03 -2.16
N SER A 281 5.13 -16.12 -2.78
CA SER A 281 5.64 -15.17 -3.78
C SER A 281 6.46 -14.03 -3.16
N ALA A 282 6.13 -13.65 -1.92
CA ALA A 282 6.75 -12.54 -1.20
C ALA A 282 8.08 -12.89 -0.51
N ILE A 283 8.37 -14.19 -0.34
CA ILE A 283 9.59 -14.65 0.31
C ILE A 283 10.73 -14.76 -0.69
N PRO A 284 11.91 -14.16 -0.45
CA PRO A 284 13.08 -14.36 -1.29
C PRO A 284 13.45 -15.84 -1.39
N LYS A 285 13.72 -16.32 -2.62
CA LYS A 285 14.08 -17.75 -2.89
C LYS A 285 15.19 -18.25 -1.97
N THR A 286 16.18 -17.41 -1.69
CA THR A 286 17.31 -17.74 -0.79
C THR A 286 16.90 -17.92 0.67
N ALA A 287 15.90 -17.21 1.13
CA ALA A 287 15.36 -17.34 2.50
C ALA A 287 14.54 -18.64 2.64
N LYS A 288 13.79 -19.00 1.60
CA LYS A 288 13.03 -20.25 1.54
C LYS A 288 13.94 -21.49 1.60
N GLN A 289 15.01 -21.53 0.81
CA GLN A 289 15.99 -22.61 0.81
C GLN A 289 16.70 -22.78 2.15
N LYS A 290 17.11 -21.66 2.79
CA LYS A 290 17.80 -21.70 4.09
C LYS A 290 16.89 -22.14 5.23
N ALA A 291 15.61 -21.75 5.24
CA ALA A 291 14.64 -22.18 6.25
C ALA A 291 14.43 -23.72 6.18
N THR A 292 14.40 -24.29 4.97
CA THR A 292 14.29 -25.74 4.76
C THR A 292 15.54 -26.48 5.27
N LEU A 293 16.75 -25.94 5.06
CA LEU A 293 18.01 -26.54 5.53
C LEU A 293 18.14 -26.55 7.06
N VAL A 294 17.61 -25.54 7.75
CA VAL A 294 17.60 -25.51 9.24
C VAL A 294 16.72 -26.63 9.82
N ARG A 295 15.68 -27.05 9.11
CA ARG A 295 14.85 -28.20 9.47
C ARG A 295 15.61 -29.53 9.40
N THR A 296 16.33 -29.78 8.29
CA THR A 296 17.10 -31.03 8.09
C THR A 296 18.28 -31.17 9.06
N ALA A 297 18.81 -30.06 9.58
CA ALA A 297 19.90 -30.08 10.55
C ALA A 297 19.43 -30.27 12.02
N ARG A 298 18.10 -30.17 12.28
CA ARG A 298 17.51 -30.36 13.62
C ARG A 298 16.71 -31.66 13.77
N ALA A 299 16.50 -32.37 12.66
CA ALA A 299 15.91 -33.71 12.61
C ALA A 299 17.00 -34.79 12.59
#